data_b1ec7c2f277b50ff9370293b68f4857b
#
_entry.id   b1ec7c2f277b50ff9370293b68f4857b
#
_cell.length_a   1.000
_cell.length_b   1.000
_cell.length_c   1.000
_cell.angle_alpha   90.00
_cell.angle_beta   90.00
_cell.angle_gamma   90.00
#
_symmetry.space_group_name_H-M   'P 1'
#
loop_
_entity.id
_entity.type
_entity.pdbx_description
1 polymer ?
#
loop_
_entity_poly.entity_id
_entity_poly.type
_entity_poly.pdbx_seq_one_letter_code
_entity_poly.pdbx_strand_id
1 'polypeptide(L)'
;LGNLIKFVDPSMHKEYIFERFKEGKVVAKKEEPEFDFTPSRLLKSKEKPFAEFTRYDRALRQLRRFDELVQTHPAKQFVFDRQIPKEHFDKFFLATKFYEFCNEIQPGKFPDLKHDHPRVVIPFYDRAGKFFAFQGRAFGKEQPKYITIKFDETKQKIYGLDRIDLNKPVMITEGPIDSLFLDNAIAMAGADADGGITIQHQQCTMIFDNEPRNEHIVSRMIKAVDKNFNVCIWPESVREGKDINDLILSGKSAAQVQTLIYNNTHSGLTALQNINNWKRI
;
A
#
# COMPACT_ATOMS: atom_id res chain seq x y z
N LEU A 1 43.74 -5.24 -19.40
CA LEU A 1 43.14 -4.80 -20.67
C LEU A 1 41.80 -5.49 -20.94
N GLY A 2 41.69 -6.80 -20.83
CA GLY A 2 40.44 -7.57 -21.04
C GLY A 2 39.23 -7.09 -20.23
N ASN A 3 39.42 -6.77 -18.95
CA ASN A 3 38.35 -6.24 -18.09
C ASN A 3 37.88 -4.83 -18.51
N LEU A 4 38.77 -4.01 -19.06
CA LEU A 4 38.41 -2.70 -19.56
C LEU A 4 37.59 -2.81 -20.86
N ILE A 5 38.01 -3.70 -21.76
CA ILE A 5 37.28 -3.96 -23.01
C ILE A 5 35.89 -4.51 -22.74
N LYS A 6 35.75 -5.41 -21.76
CA LYS A 6 34.45 -5.96 -21.32
C LYS A 6 33.51 -4.88 -20.82
N PHE A 7 34.03 -3.85 -20.17
CA PHE A 7 33.25 -2.75 -19.63
C PHE A 7 32.84 -1.72 -20.68
N VAL A 8 33.74 -1.44 -21.63
CA VAL A 8 33.51 -0.40 -22.66
C VAL A 8 32.74 -0.93 -23.87
N ASP A 9 33.05 -2.13 -24.33
CA ASP A 9 32.38 -2.79 -25.46
C ASP A 9 32.35 -4.32 -25.27
N PRO A 10 31.19 -4.87 -24.81
CA PRO A 10 31.02 -6.31 -24.60
C PRO A 10 31.15 -7.15 -25.91
N SER A 11 30.94 -6.58 -27.07
CA SER A 11 31.06 -7.30 -28.36
C SER A 11 32.54 -7.49 -28.75
N MET A 12 33.32 -6.46 -28.62
CA MET A 12 34.79 -6.52 -28.83
C MET A 12 35.49 -7.39 -27.81
N HIS A 13 34.93 -7.55 -26.62
CA HIS A 13 35.50 -8.44 -25.61
C HIS A 13 35.51 -9.91 -26.05
N LYS A 14 34.48 -10.36 -26.77
CA LYS A 14 34.43 -11.73 -27.31
C LYS A 14 35.50 -11.96 -28.37
N GLU A 15 35.73 -11.01 -29.27
CA GLU A 15 36.76 -11.08 -30.28
C GLU A 15 38.16 -11.06 -29.66
N TYR A 16 38.40 -10.20 -28.69
CA TYR A 16 39.66 -10.12 -27.94
C TYR A 16 39.98 -11.44 -27.23
N ILE A 17 39.01 -12.12 -26.58
CA ILE A 17 39.22 -13.41 -25.94
C ILE A 17 39.47 -14.49 -27.00
N PHE A 18 38.79 -14.47 -28.13
CA PHE A 18 38.94 -15.44 -29.20
C PHE A 18 40.35 -15.35 -29.88
N GLU A 19 40.87 -14.14 -30.10
CA GLU A 19 42.19 -13.91 -30.62
C GLU A 19 43.27 -14.39 -29.65
N ARG A 20 43.16 -14.09 -28.36
CA ARG A 20 44.06 -14.56 -27.34
C ARG A 20 44.04 -16.09 -27.18
N PHE A 21 42.91 -16.72 -27.40
CA PHE A 21 42.80 -18.17 -27.44
C PHE A 21 43.56 -18.76 -28.63
N LYS A 22 43.44 -18.15 -29.86
CA LYS A 22 44.23 -18.56 -31.05
C LYS A 22 45.74 -18.42 -30.83
N GLU A 23 46.16 -17.40 -30.08
CA GLU A 23 47.56 -17.16 -29.76
C GLU A 23 48.11 -18.06 -28.65
N GLY A 24 47.32 -19.01 -28.12
CA GLY A 24 47.73 -19.91 -27.03
C GLY A 24 48.02 -19.22 -25.70
N LYS A 25 47.63 -17.93 -25.58
CA LYS A 25 47.85 -17.12 -24.35
C LYS A 25 46.74 -17.22 -23.33
N VAL A 26 45.67 -17.95 -23.61
CA VAL A 26 44.59 -18.28 -22.68
C VAL A 26 44.52 -19.79 -22.62
N VAL A 27 45.08 -20.35 -21.58
CA VAL A 27 44.80 -21.73 -21.21
C VAL A 27 43.39 -21.71 -20.68
N ALA A 28 42.48 -22.44 -21.33
CA ALA A 28 41.15 -22.68 -20.78
C ALA A 28 41.31 -23.47 -19.47
N LYS A 29 41.37 -22.78 -18.34
CA LYS A 29 41.05 -23.40 -17.08
C LYS A 29 39.61 -23.86 -17.22
N LYS A 30 39.37 -25.16 -17.31
CA LYS A 30 38.13 -25.76 -16.96
C LYS A 30 37.92 -25.46 -15.47
N GLU A 31 37.41 -24.31 -15.14
CA GLU A 31 36.72 -24.12 -13.88
C GLU A 31 35.41 -24.86 -14.05
N GLU A 32 35.35 -26.07 -13.53
CA GLU A 32 34.09 -26.70 -13.20
C GLU A 32 33.37 -25.68 -12.29
N PRO A 33 32.10 -25.32 -12.57
CA PRO A 33 31.38 -24.41 -11.68
C PRO A 33 31.32 -25.10 -10.31
N GLU A 34 32.10 -24.64 -9.36
CA GLU A 34 31.96 -24.99 -7.96
C GLU A 34 30.67 -24.43 -7.48
N PHE A 35 29.61 -25.23 -7.54
CA PHE A 35 28.35 -24.92 -6.90
C PHE A 35 28.54 -25.03 -5.39
N ASP A 36 28.84 -23.90 -4.76
CA ASP A 36 28.90 -23.79 -3.32
C ASP A 36 27.46 -23.80 -2.75
N PHE A 37 27.00 -24.97 -2.35
CA PHE A 37 25.73 -25.21 -1.68
C PHE A 37 25.77 -24.89 -0.17
N THR A 38 26.76 -24.18 0.31
CA THR A 38 26.80 -23.81 1.74
C THR A 38 25.67 -22.86 2.07
N PRO A 39 24.82 -23.19 3.06
CA PRO A 39 23.63 -22.38 3.42
C PRO A 39 23.92 -20.93 3.81
N SER A 40 25.15 -20.61 4.16
CA SER A 40 25.59 -19.29 4.62
C SER A 40 25.59 -18.20 3.52
N ARG A 41 25.59 -18.54 2.22
CA ARG A 41 25.49 -17.57 1.12
C ARG A 41 24.06 -17.26 0.70
N LEU A 42 23.13 -18.17 0.93
CA LEU A 42 21.69 -17.95 0.72
C LEU A 42 21.07 -17.01 1.78
N LEU A 43 21.70 -16.89 2.96
CA LEU A 43 21.24 -16.04 4.05
C LEU A 43 21.55 -14.55 3.88
N LYS A 44 22.25 -14.13 2.81
CA LYS A 44 22.51 -12.71 2.50
C LYS A 44 21.50 -12.08 1.54
N SER A 45 20.62 -12.84 0.91
CA SER A 45 19.38 -12.29 0.41
C SER A 45 18.50 -12.00 1.62
N LYS A 46 17.86 -10.83 1.65
CA LYS A 46 16.90 -10.44 2.71
C LYS A 46 15.61 -11.28 2.63
N GLU A 47 15.74 -12.60 2.57
CA GLU A 47 14.63 -13.50 2.76
C GLU A 47 14.29 -13.47 4.24
N LYS A 48 13.13 -12.89 4.55
CA LYS A 48 12.51 -12.99 5.88
C LYS A 48 12.50 -14.48 6.25
N PRO A 49 12.89 -14.87 7.49
CA PRO A 49 12.79 -16.26 7.90
C PRO A 49 11.37 -16.74 7.57
N PHE A 50 11.25 -18.02 7.14
CA PHE A 50 9.97 -18.67 6.88
C PHE A 50 9.08 -18.49 8.11
N ALA A 51 8.31 -17.40 8.15
CA ALA A 51 7.28 -17.24 9.16
C ALA A 51 6.32 -18.40 8.95
N GLU A 52 6.11 -19.22 9.97
CA GLU A 52 5.07 -20.26 9.89
C GLU A 52 3.77 -19.60 9.48
N PHE A 53 3.26 -19.99 8.31
CA PHE A 53 2.01 -19.45 7.81
C PHE A 53 0.91 -19.77 8.79
N THR A 54 0.32 -18.74 9.33
CA THR A 54 -0.83 -18.87 10.22
C THR A 54 -2.02 -19.44 9.44
N ARG A 55 -3.04 -19.95 10.15
CA ARG A 55 -4.30 -20.33 9.51
C ARG A 55 -4.91 -19.19 8.69
N TYR A 56 -4.71 -17.95 9.13
CA TYR A 56 -5.20 -16.74 8.48
C TYR A 56 -4.50 -16.47 7.13
N ASP A 57 -3.18 -16.66 7.08
CA ASP A 57 -2.41 -16.56 5.83
C ASP A 57 -2.85 -17.61 4.82
N ARG A 58 -3.17 -18.83 5.29
CA ARG A 58 -3.66 -19.90 4.42
C ARG A 58 -5.02 -19.55 3.83
N ALA A 59 -5.95 -19.05 4.64
CA ALA A 59 -7.27 -18.64 4.17
C ALA A 59 -7.15 -17.49 3.15
N LEU A 60 -6.31 -16.48 3.40
CA LEU A 60 -6.09 -15.40 2.44
C LEU A 60 -5.51 -15.89 1.11
N ARG A 61 -4.59 -16.86 1.13
CA ARG A 61 -3.97 -17.45 -0.07
C ARG A 61 -4.91 -18.30 -0.91
N GLN A 62 -6.05 -18.70 -0.39
CA GLN A 62 -7.10 -19.38 -1.18
C GLN A 62 -7.85 -18.37 -2.07
N LEU A 63 -7.81 -17.09 -1.75
CA LEU A 63 -8.38 -16.04 -2.58
C LEU A 63 -7.44 -15.74 -3.77
N ARG A 64 -8.04 -15.42 -4.91
CA ARG A 64 -7.29 -15.01 -6.09
C ARG A 64 -6.85 -13.56 -5.97
N ARG A 65 -5.56 -13.28 -6.17
CA ARG A 65 -5.06 -11.91 -6.21
C ARG A 65 -5.45 -11.23 -7.53
N PHE A 66 -5.56 -9.91 -7.49
CA PHE A 66 -5.97 -9.15 -8.67
C PHE A 66 -4.89 -9.13 -9.77
N ASP A 67 -3.61 -9.20 -9.43
CA ASP A 67 -2.54 -9.33 -10.42
C ASP A 67 -2.59 -10.66 -11.19
N GLU A 68 -3.09 -11.74 -10.56
CA GLU A 68 -3.24 -13.08 -11.14
C GLU A 68 -4.52 -13.22 -12.00
N LEU A 69 -5.48 -12.30 -11.89
CA LEU A 69 -6.68 -12.32 -12.70
C LEU A 69 -6.37 -11.95 -14.15
N VAL A 70 -7.06 -12.56 -15.12
CA VAL A 70 -6.97 -12.16 -16.52
C VAL A 70 -7.49 -10.72 -16.72
N GLN A 71 -6.99 -10.01 -17.72
CA GLN A 71 -7.33 -8.60 -17.95
C GLN A 71 -8.85 -8.36 -18.13
N THR A 72 -9.55 -9.33 -18.71
CA THR A 72 -10.99 -9.28 -18.97
C THR A 72 -11.85 -9.70 -17.78
N HIS A 73 -11.23 -10.08 -16.64
CA HIS A 73 -12.00 -10.50 -15.48
C HIS A 73 -12.82 -9.32 -14.91
N PRO A 74 -14.15 -9.48 -14.67
CA PRO A 74 -15.02 -8.39 -14.22
C PRO A 74 -14.52 -7.68 -12.96
N ALA A 75 -13.90 -8.40 -12.01
CA ALA A 75 -13.35 -7.79 -10.80
C ALA A 75 -12.20 -6.81 -11.09
N LYS A 76 -11.46 -6.97 -12.20
CA LYS A 76 -10.39 -6.01 -12.58
C LYS A 76 -10.92 -4.65 -12.99
N GLN A 77 -12.18 -4.56 -13.41
CA GLN A 77 -12.81 -3.26 -13.69
C GLN A 77 -12.73 -2.33 -12.48
N PHE A 78 -12.84 -2.89 -11.27
CA PHE A 78 -12.70 -2.12 -10.02
C PHE A 78 -11.38 -1.34 -9.93
N VAL A 79 -10.23 -1.96 -10.26
CA VAL A 79 -8.92 -1.30 -10.18
C VAL A 79 -8.67 -0.40 -11.39
N PHE A 80 -9.24 -0.72 -12.55
CA PHE A 80 -9.16 0.13 -13.76
C PHE A 80 -10.00 1.39 -13.61
N ASP A 81 -11.24 1.29 -13.16
CA ASP A 81 -12.14 2.45 -12.96
C ASP A 81 -11.58 3.45 -11.95
N ARG A 82 -10.71 2.98 -11.04
CA ARG A 82 -10.04 3.80 -10.03
C ARG A 82 -8.65 4.25 -10.44
N GLN A 83 -8.19 3.85 -11.62
CA GLN A 83 -6.84 4.11 -12.11
C GLN A 83 -5.74 3.69 -11.11
N ILE A 84 -5.98 2.61 -10.34
CA ILE A 84 -4.99 2.10 -9.39
C ILE A 84 -3.76 1.64 -10.16
N PRO A 85 -2.52 2.05 -9.75
CA PRO A 85 -1.30 1.61 -10.40
C PRO A 85 -1.15 0.08 -10.36
N LYS A 86 -0.65 -0.52 -11.46
CA LYS A 86 -0.56 -1.98 -11.61
C LYS A 86 0.30 -2.65 -10.55
N GLU A 87 1.33 -1.95 -10.08
CA GLU A 87 2.22 -2.38 -8.99
C GLU A 87 1.51 -2.60 -7.66
N HIS A 88 0.25 -2.16 -7.55
CA HIS A 88 -0.57 -2.35 -6.35
C HIS A 88 -1.65 -3.42 -6.50
N PHE A 89 -1.76 -4.08 -7.65
CA PHE A 89 -2.79 -5.11 -7.87
C PHE A 89 -2.59 -6.33 -6.98
N ASP A 90 -1.36 -6.62 -6.58
CA ASP A 90 -1.00 -7.68 -5.63
C ASP A 90 -1.56 -7.45 -4.21
N LYS A 91 -2.03 -6.24 -3.91
CA LYS A 91 -2.59 -5.86 -2.61
C LYS A 91 -4.10 -6.11 -2.49
N PHE A 92 -4.72 -6.55 -3.57
CA PHE A 92 -6.15 -6.82 -3.64
C PHE A 92 -6.42 -8.28 -3.91
N PHE A 93 -7.40 -8.84 -3.20
CA PHE A 93 -7.85 -10.22 -3.36
C PHE A 93 -9.35 -10.24 -3.65
N LEU A 94 -9.78 -11.24 -4.40
CA LEU A 94 -11.18 -11.46 -4.73
C LEU A 94 -11.77 -12.54 -3.83
N ALA A 95 -12.64 -12.18 -2.91
CA ALA A 95 -13.52 -13.11 -2.23
C ALA A 95 -14.83 -13.17 -3.01
N THR A 96 -15.08 -14.27 -3.71
CA THR A 96 -16.34 -14.50 -4.43
C THR A 96 -17.51 -14.75 -3.48
N LYS A 97 -17.21 -15.29 -2.30
CA LYS A 97 -18.10 -15.51 -1.17
C LYS A 97 -17.46 -14.88 0.08
N PHE A 98 -17.78 -13.61 0.33
CA PHE A 98 -17.10 -12.85 1.36
C PHE A 98 -17.45 -13.28 2.78
N TYR A 99 -18.71 -13.64 3.04
CA TYR A 99 -19.13 -14.08 4.38
C TYR A 99 -18.56 -15.46 4.73
N GLU A 100 -18.47 -16.37 3.76
CA GLU A 100 -17.79 -17.66 3.94
C GLU A 100 -16.32 -17.42 4.31
N PHE A 101 -15.61 -16.55 3.57
CA PHE A 101 -14.22 -16.19 3.87
C PHE A 101 -14.08 -15.56 5.27
N CYS A 102 -14.99 -14.66 5.66
CA CYS A 102 -14.98 -14.09 7.02
C CYS A 102 -15.14 -15.17 8.09
N ASN A 103 -15.98 -16.17 7.85
CA ASN A 103 -16.21 -17.26 8.80
C ASN A 103 -15.02 -18.23 8.89
N GLU A 104 -14.20 -18.38 7.84
CA GLU A 104 -12.92 -19.11 7.92
C GLU A 104 -11.94 -18.40 8.87
N ILE A 105 -11.94 -17.07 8.86
CA ILE A 105 -11.08 -16.24 9.73
C ILE A 105 -11.65 -16.18 11.16
N GLN A 106 -12.93 -15.84 11.29
CA GLN A 106 -13.67 -15.73 12.55
C GLN A 106 -14.96 -16.56 12.47
N PRO A 107 -14.97 -17.81 12.95
CA PRO A 107 -16.13 -18.68 12.89
C PRO A 107 -17.38 -18.04 13.51
N GLY A 108 -18.50 -18.11 12.81
CA GLY A 108 -19.77 -17.56 13.24
C GLY A 108 -19.94 -16.04 13.10
N LYS A 109 -19.01 -15.34 12.45
CA LYS A 109 -19.10 -13.90 12.23
C LYS A 109 -20.32 -13.52 11.40
N PHE A 110 -20.65 -14.33 10.41
CA PHE A 110 -21.83 -14.20 9.57
C PHE A 110 -22.64 -15.52 9.63
N PRO A 111 -23.62 -15.62 10.53
CA PRO A 111 -24.40 -16.86 10.68
C PRO A 111 -25.35 -17.12 9.51
N ASP A 112 -25.80 -16.08 8.81
CA ASP A 112 -26.61 -16.17 7.59
C ASP A 112 -25.78 -15.85 6.35
N LEU A 113 -25.70 -16.82 5.44
CA LEU A 113 -24.97 -16.73 4.18
C LEU A 113 -25.88 -16.46 2.97
N LYS A 114 -27.19 -16.27 3.16
CA LYS A 114 -28.14 -16.09 2.05
C LYS A 114 -27.83 -14.90 1.16
N HIS A 115 -27.23 -13.87 1.73
CA HIS A 115 -26.87 -12.63 1.04
C HIS A 115 -25.36 -12.47 0.84
N ASP A 116 -24.63 -13.59 0.88
CA ASP A 116 -23.19 -13.55 0.60
C ASP A 116 -22.94 -13.11 -0.85
N HIS A 117 -21.97 -12.24 -1.02
CA HIS A 117 -21.67 -11.61 -2.30
C HIS A 117 -20.18 -11.31 -2.45
N PRO A 118 -19.69 -11.16 -3.70
CA PRO A 118 -18.30 -10.88 -3.93
C PRO A 118 -17.85 -9.54 -3.34
N ARG A 119 -16.65 -9.51 -2.77
CA ARG A 119 -15.99 -8.28 -2.34
C ARG A 119 -14.51 -8.29 -2.68
N VAL A 120 -13.97 -7.08 -2.83
CA VAL A 120 -12.52 -6.86 -2.80
C VAL A 120 -12.05 -7.00 -1.37
N VAL A 121 -11.08 -7.87 -1.11
CA VAL A 121 -10.43 -8.01 0.19
C VAL A 121 -9.10 -7.27 0.15
N ILE A 122 -8.89 -6.36 1.10
CA ILE A 122 -7.69 -5.55 1.29
C ILE A 122 -7.07 -5.98 2.63
N PRO A 123 -6.00 -6.79 2.64
CA PRO A 123 -5.38 -7.28 3.85
C PRO A 123 -4.55 -6.20 4.55
N PHE A 124 -4.53 -6.23 5.88
CA PHE A 124 -3.72 -5.35 6.71
C PHE A 124 -2.62 -6.17 7.37
N TYR A 125 -1.39 -5.71 7.21
CA TYR A 125 -0.20 -6.31 7.78
C TYR A 125 0.44 -5.36 8.78
N ASP A 126 0.96 -5.92 9.86
CA ASP A 126 1.78 -5.15 10.80
C ASP A 126 3.20 -4.92 10.24
N ARG A 127 4.02 -4.19 10.98
CA ARG A 127 5.40 -3.87 10.56
C ARG A 127 6.30 -5.09 10.33
N ALA A 128 5.98 -6.21 10.96
CA ALA A 128 6.67 -7.48 10.74
C ALA A 128 6.14 -8.24 9.51
N GLY A 129 5.11 -7.70 8.83
CA GLY A 129 4.43 -8.33 7.70
C GLY A 129 3.47 -9.44 8.14
N LYS A 130 3.02 -9.45 9.39
CA LYS A 130 2.04 -10.40 9.89
C LYS A 130 0.62 -9.90 9.55
N PHE A 131 -0.17 -10.72 8.90
CA PHE A 131 -1.58 -10.47 8.60
C PHE A 131 -2.41 -10.47 9.88
N PHE A 132 -3.21 -9.42 10.13
CA PHE A 132 -3.96 -9.25 11.38
C PHE A 132 -5.39 -8.73 11.20
N ALA A 133 -5.70 -8.17 10.04
CA ALA A 133 -7.02 -7.64 9.74
C ALA A 133 -7.21 -7.54 8.21
N PHE A 134 -8.42 -7.35 7.76
CA PHE A 134 -8.71 -7.00 6.37
C PHE A 134 -9.97 -6.16 6.27
N GLN A 135 -10.09 -5.46 5.15
CA GLN A 135 -11.28 -4.72 4.78
C GLN A 135 -11.89 -5.33 3.52
N GLY A 136 -13.18 -5.69 3.60
CA GLY A 136 -13.98 -6.12 2.47
C GLY A 136 -14.74 -4.95 1.86
N ARG A 137 -14.42 -4.56 0.60
CA ARG A 137 -15.11 -3.50 -0.11
C ARG A 137 -16.08 -4.05 -1.15
N ALA A 138 -17.31 -3.59 -1.12
CA ALA A 138 -18.32 -3.93 -2.12
C ALA A 138 -17.91 -3.44 -3.52
N PHE A 139 -18.23 -4.22 -4.55
CA PHE A 139 -18.03 -3.81 -5.94
C PHE A 139 -19.07 -2.79 -6.39
N GLY A 140 -20.30 -2.94 -5.93
CA GLY A 140 -21.45 -2.15 -6.34
C GLY A 140 -22.08 -1.35 -5.19
N LYS A 141 -23.41 -1.43 -5.10
CA LYS A 141 -24.25 -0.68 -4.15
C LYS A 141 -24.52 -1.43 -2.84
N GLU A 142 -23.96 -2.60 -2.65
CA GLU A 142 -24.15 -3.43 -1.46
C GLU A 142 -23.73 -2.69 -0.20
N GLN A 143 -24.59 -2.77 0.82
CA GLN A 143 -24.34 -2.14 2.11
C GLN A 143 -23.98 -3.17 3.19
N PRO A 144 -23.10 -2.81 4.12
CA PRO A 144 -22.27 -1.61 4.12
C PRO A 144 -21.19 -1.66 3.04
N LYS A 145 -20.84 -0.49 2.48
CA LYS A 145 -19.79 -0.34 1.44
C LYS A 145 -18.46 -0.95 1.87
N TYR A 146 -18.10 -0.82 3.14
CA TYR A 146 -16.91 -1.40 3.74
C TYR A 146 -17.25 -2.24 4.97
N ILE A 147 -16.63 -3.41 5.08
CA ILE A 147 -16.69 -4.29 6.26
C ILE A 147 -15.24 -4.54 6.68
N THR A 148 -14.87 -4.15 7.89
CA THR A 148 -13.53 -4.41 8.41
C THR A 148 -13.59 -5.53 9.45
N ILE A 149 -12.77 -6.55 9.25
CA ILE A 149 -12.60 -7.70 10.15
C ILE A 149 -11.20 -7.61 10.75
N LYS A 150 -11.12 -7.45 12.06
CA LYS A 150 -9.89 -7.50 12.83
C LYS A 150 -9.92 -8.75 13.70
N PHE A 151 -8.93 -9.60 13.58
CA PHE A 151 -8.83 -10.87 14.30
C PHE A 151 -7.64 -10.92 15.28
N ASP A 152 -6.80 -9.89 15.30
CA ASP A 152 -5.85 -9.61 16.37
C ASP A 152 -6.23 -8.28 17.03
N GLU A 153 -6.90 -8.38 18.18
CA GLU A 153 -7.42 -7.21 18.90
C GLU A 153 -6.31 -6.32 19.48
N THR A 154 -5.10 -6.83 19.61
CA THR A 154 -3.94 -6.07 20.07
C THR A 154 -3.42 -5.07 19.04
N LYS A 155 -3.80 -5.24 17.77
CA LYS A 155 -3.37 -4.40 16.65
C LYS A 155 -4.39 -3.32 16.35
N GLN A 156 -3.92 -2.24 15.76
CA GLN A 156 -4.78 -1.15 15.31
C GLN A 156 -5.14 -1.31 13.84
N LYS A 157 -6.31 -0.81 13.45
CA LYS A 157 -6.81 -0.87 12.07
C LYS A 157 -6.09 0.13 11.17
N ILE A 158 -4.79 -0.01 11.05
CA ILE A 158 -3.96 0.81 10.16
C ILE A 158 -3.49 -0.05 9.00
N TYR A 159 -3.81 0.39 7.79
CA TYR A 159 -3.37 -0.25 6.55
C TYR A 159 -2.02 0.30 6.12
N GLY A 160 -1.13 -0.57 5.64
CA GLY A 160 0.12 -0.17 5.00
C GLY A 160 1.32 -0.02 5.93
N LEU A 161 1.23 -0.45 7.20
CA LEU A 161 2.35 -0.38 8.16
C LEU A 161 3.58 -1.19 7.73
N ASP A 162 3.38 -2.24 6.95
CA ASP A 162 4.42 -3.15 6.46
C ASP A 162 5.33 -2.54 5.39
N ARG A 163 4.92 -1.42 4.78
CA ARG A 163 5.60 -0.82 3.63
C ARG A 163 6.15 0.59 3.86
N ILE A 164 5.95 1.17 5.03
CA ILE A 164 6.42 2.54 5.31
C ILE A 164 7.86 2.57 5.80
N ASP A 165 8.57 3.64 5.43
CA ASP A 165 9.87 4.03 5.94
C ASP A 165 9.68 5.10 7.02
N LEU A 166 9.98 4.76 8.28
CA LEU A 166 9.83 5.68 9.42
C LEU A 166 10.89 6.79 9.47
N ASN A 167 11.92 6.72 8.61
CA ASN A 167 12.90 7.80 8.50
C ASN A 167 12.43 8.91 7.55
N LYS A 168 11.25 8.75 6.95
CA LYS A 168 10.65 9.73 6.03
C LYS A 168 9.31 10.22 6.58
N PRO A 169 8.86 11.42 6.18
CA PRO A 169 7.51 11.87 6.47
C PRO A 169 6.47 10.84 6.04
N VAL A 170 5.46 10.62 6.89
CA VAL A 170 4.40 9.64 6.64
C VAL A 170 3.10 10.37 6.33
N MET A 171 2.46 10.00 5.23
CA MET A 171 1.12 10.46 4.88
C MET A 171 0.07 9.51 5.42
N ILE A 172 -1.01 10.04 5.99
CA ILE A 172 -2.07 9.26 6.62
C ILE A 172 -3.40 9.65 5.99
N THR A 173 -3.98 8.74 5.21
CA THR A 173 -5.27 8.91 4.55
C THR A 173 -6.40 8.25 5.34
N GLU A 174 -7.66 8.53 5.00
CA GLU A 174 -8.81 7.84 5.58
C GLU A 174 -8.96 6.42 5.02
N GLY A 175 -8.85 6.26 3.71
CA GLY A 175 -9.07 5.00 3.01
C GLY A 175 -7.80 4.33 2.51
N PRO A 176 -7.74 2.97 2.53
CA PRO A 176 -6.59 2.22 1.99
C PRO A 176 -6.27 2.53 0.53
N ILE A 177 -7.29 2.76 -0.31
CA ILE A 177 -7.10 3.01 -1.75
C ILE A 177 -6.37 4.33 -1.98
N ASP A 178 -6.74 5.39 -1.25
CA ASP A 178 -6.12 6.70 -1.38
C ASP A 178 -4.63 6.68 -1.05
N SER A 179 -4.25 5.86 -0.06
CA SER A 179 -2.85 5.70 0.33
C SER A 179 -1.96 5.07 -0.75
N LEU A 180 -2.55 4.43 -1.77
CA LEU A 180 -1.80 3.80 -2.87
C LEU A 180 -1.29 4.79 -3.92
N PHE A 181 -1.82 6.01 -3.92
CA PHE A 181 -1.40 7.07 -4.84
C PHE A 181 -0.33 7.99 -4.24
N LEU A 182 0.07 7.74 -3.00
CA LEU A 182 1.02 8.58 -2.27
C LEU A 182 2.26 7.80 -1.86
N ASP A 183 3.39 8.48 -1.88
CA ASP A 183 4.63 7.93 -1.35
C ASP A 183 4.56 7.85 0.18
N ASN A 184 5.10 6.76 0.74
CA ASN A 184 5.23 6.54 2.18
C ASN A 184 3.93 6.78 2.95
N ALA A 185 2.84 6.17 2.50
CA ALA A 185 1.49 6.40 3.03
C ALA A 185 0.87 5.17 3.70
N ILE A 186 0.08 5.46 4.74
CA ILE A 186 -0.79 4.51 5.46
C ILE A 186 -2.23 5.02 5.45
N ALA A 187 -3.17 4.17 5.86
CA ALA A 187 -4.57 4.59 6.01
C ALA A 187 -5.16 4.14 7.35
N MET A 188 -6.00 5.00 7.91
CA MET A 188 -6.68 4.75 9.19
C MET A 188 -7.80 3.71 9.11
N ALA A 189 -8.39 3.49 7.94
CA ALA A 189 -9.47 2.52 7.68
C ALA A 189 -10.63 2.55 8.71
N GLY A 190 -11.04 3.75 9.12
CA GLY A 190 -12.07 3.97 10.12
C GLY A 190 -11.59 3.89 11.58
N ALA A 191 -10.26 3.86 11.81
CA ALA A 191 -9.70 4.07 13.14
C ALA A 191 -9.60 5.58 13.46
N ASP A 192 -9.69 5.94 14.74
CA ASP A 192 -9.31 7.28 15.16
C ASP A 192 -7.78 7.43 15.12
N ALA A 193 -7.31 8.64 14.83
CA ALA A 193 -5.88 8.97 14.80
C ALA A 193 -5.15 8.72 16.15
N ASP A 194 -5.92 8.49 17.22
CA ASP A 194 -5.44 8.22 18.57
C ASP A 194 -4.79 6.85 18.75
N GLY A 195 -5.07 6.01 17.83
CA GLY A 195 -4.89 4.61 17.96
C GLY A 195 -3.43 4.14 17.82
N GLY A 196 -2.38 4.71 18.54
CA GLY A 196 -1.05 4.10 18.71
C GLY A 196 -0.18 4.06 17.47
N ILE A 197 -0.29 5.07 16.62
CA ILE A 197 0.78 5.34 15.68
C ILE A 197 2.01 5.70 16.51
N THR A 198 2.95 4.76 16.63
CA THR A 198 4.22 4.94 17.35
C THR A 198 5.21 5.84 16.58
N ILE A 199 4.72 6.57 15.57
CA ILE A 199 5.48 7.52 14.77
C ILE A 199 5.34 8.89 15.45
N GLN A 200 6.41 9.68 15.43
CA GLN A 200 6.33 11.07 15.91
C GLN A 200 5.29 11.84 15.09
N HIS A 201 4.28 12.38 15.75
CA HIS A 201 3.13 13.02 15.09
C HIS A 201 3.56 14.17 14.17
N GLN A 202 4.61 14.92 14.53
CA GLN A 202 5.17 16.00 13.69
C GLN A 202 5.76 15.51 12.35
N GLN A 203 6.05 14.21 12.23
CA GLN A 203 6.47 13.60 10.96
C GLN A 203 5.30 13.09 10.13
N CYS A 204 4.07 13.17 10.66
CA CYS A 204 2.87 12.65 10.02
C CYS A 204 2.01 13.79 9.48
N THR A 205 1.51 13.62 8.26
CA THR A 205 0.49 14.50 7.66
C THR A 205 -0.82 13.76 7.53
N MET A 206 -1.84 14.24 8.24
CA MET A 206 -3.21 13.74 8.16
C MET A 206 -3.91 14.33 6.93
N ILE A 207 -4.50 13.47 6.11
CA ILE A 207 -5.20 13.84 4.88
C ILE A 207 -6.62 13.30 4.99
N PHE A 208 -7.54 14.19 5.28
CA PHE A 208 -8.97 13.90 5.40
C PHE A 208 -9.68 14.11 4.06
N ASP A 209 -10.86 13.52 3.91
CA ASP A 209 -11.72 13.78 2.76
C ASP A 209 -12.06 15.28 2.66
N ASN A 210 -12.17 15.81 1.45
CA ASN A 210 -12.48 17.21 1.19
C ASN A 210 -13.98 17.49 1.39
N GLU A 211 -14.45 17.39 2.61
CA GLU A 211 -15.84 17.59 3.00
C GLU A 211 -16.00 18.76 4.00
N PRO A 212 -15.89 20.02 3.56
CA PRO A 212 -15.89 21.18 4.46
C PRO A 212 -17.22 21.42 5.20
N ARG A 213 -18.30 20.73 4.81
CA ARG A 213 -19.61 20.75 5.49
C ARG A 213 -19.82 19.60 6.45
N ASN A 214 -18.86 18.71 6.58
CA ASN A 214 -18.93 17.55 7.47
C ASN A 214 -18.30 17.86 8.81
N GLU A 215 -19.13 18.08 9.83
CA GLU A 215 -18.68 18.41 11.20
C GLU A 215 -17.73 17.35 11.79
N HIS A 216 -17.93 16.07 11.43
CA HIS A 216 -17.03 15.00 11.90
C HIS A 216 -15.63 15.15 11.33
N ILE A 217 -15.51 15.49 10.03
CA ILE A 217 -14.20 15.72 9.40
C ILE A 217 -13.54 16.93 10.05
N VAL A 218 -14.24 18.06 10.18
CA VAL A 218 -13.70 19.28 10.82
C VAL A 218 -13.22 18.99 12.24
N SER A 219 -14.02 18.27 13.04
CA SER A 219 -13.65 17.88 14.41
C SER A 219 -12.41 17.00 14.45
N ARG A 220 -12.27 16.03 13.54
CA ARG A 220 -11.10 15.16 13.44
C ARG A 220 -9.85 15.92 13.01
N MET A 221 -9.96 16.88 12.09
CA MET A 221 -8.85 17.76 11.71
C MET A 221 -8.33 18.56 12.90
N ILE A 222 -9.23 19.20 13.68
CA ILE A 222 -8.87 19.96 14.89
C ILE A 222 -8.18 19.05 15.92
N LYS A 223 -8.76 17.89 16.22
CA LYS A 223 -8.15 16.90 17.13
C LYS A 223 -6.76 16.42 16.65
N ALA A 224 -6.55 16.29 15.34
CA ALA A 224 -5.24 15.94 14.81
C ALA A 224 -4.22 17.06 15.07
N VAL A 225 -4.60 18.32 14.89
CA VAL A 225 -3.73 19.48 15.21
C VAL A 225 -3.41 19.52 16.70
N ASP A 226 -4.40 19.32 17.58
CA ASP A 226 -4.22 19.29 19.05
C ASP A 226 -3.23 18.20 19.48
N LYS A 227 -3.11 17.12 18.69
CA LYS A 227 -2.15 16.02 18.90
C LYS A 227 -0.81 16.22 18.19
N ASN A 228 -0.55 17.42 17.68
CA ASN A 228 0.67 17.78 16.97
C ASN A 228 0.89 17.04 15.64
N PHE A 229 -0.16 16.58 14.97
CA PHE A 229 -0.07 16.17 13.57
C PHE A 229 -0.04 17.39 12.65
N ASN A 230 0.63 17.25 11.51
CA ASN A 230 0.38 18.13 10.38
C ASN A 230 -0.94 17.72 9.72
N VAL A 231 -1.65 18.69 9.15
CA VAL A 231 -2.94 18.44 8.47
C VAL A 231 -2.90 19.08 7.09
N CYS A 232 -3.27 18.29 6.07
CA CYS A 232 -3.54 18.82 4.74
C CYS A 232 -4.91 19.49 4.74
N ILE A 233 -4.97 20.74 4.29
CA ILE A 233 -6.20 21.53 4.15
C ILE A 233 -6.37 21.82 2.68
N TRP A 234 -7.39 21.22 2.07
CA TRP A 234 -7.62 21.31 0.63
C TRP A 234 -7.87 22.74 0.17
N PRO A 235 -7.15 23.23 -0.87
CA PRO A 235 -7.36 24.59 -1.36
C PRO A 235 -8.67 24.71 -2.15
N GLU A 236 -9.17 25.94 -2.29
CA GLU A 236 -10.41 26.21 -3.04
C GLU A 236 -10.36 25.75 -4.51
N SER A 237 -9.18 25.65 -5.10
CA SER A 237 -8.97 25.14 -6.46
C SER A 237 -9.33 23.65 -6.62
N VAL A 238 -9.49 22.91 -5.50
CA VAL A 238 -9.87 21.49 -5.47
C VAL A 238 -11.34 21.36 -5.05
N ARG A 239 -12.24 21.95 -5.84
CA ARG A 239 -13.68 21.96 -5.50
C ARG A 239 -14.41 20.67 -5.89
N GLU A 240 -13.90 19.93 -6.87
CA GLU A 240 -14.62 18.81 -7.50
C GLU A 240 -14.21 17.43 -7.01
N GLY A 241 -13.13 17.32 -6.23
CA GLY A 241 -12.66 16.04 -5.69
C GLY A 241 -12.94 15.92 -4.21
N LYS A 242 -13.64 14.84 -3.82
CA LYS A 242 -13.91 14.52 -2.43
C LYS A 242 -12.69 13.89 -1.75
N ASP A 243 -12.00 13.00 -2.45
CA ASP A 243 -10.87 12.24 -1.97
C ASP A 243 -9.71 12.22 -2.99
N ILE A 244 -8.60 11.57 -2.65
CA ILE A 244 -7.43 11.47 -3.53
C ILE A 244 -7.78 10.73 -4.82
N ASN A 245 -8.56 9.66 -4.74
CA ASN A 245 -8.94 8.90 -5.94
C ASN A 245 -9.77 9.75 -6.89
N ASP A 246 -10.67 10.60 -6.41
CA ASP A 246 -11.42 11.55 -7.25
C ASP A 246 -10.49 12.53 -7.99
N LEU A 247 -9.41 12.99 -7.33
CA LEU A 247 -8.42 13.86 -7.97
C LEU A 247 -7.67 13.15 -9.08
N ILE A 248 -7.31 11.88 -8.88
CA ILE A 248 -6.71 11.05 -9.93
C ILE A 248 -7.68 10.88 -11.10
N LEU A 249 -8.94 10.58 -10.83
CA LEU A 249 -9.97 10.41 -11.86
C LEU A 249 -10.27 11.71 -12.62
N SER A 250 -10.06 12.87 -11.99
CA SER A 250 -10.14 14.18 -12.66
C SER A 250 -8.93 14.51 -13.56
N GLY A 251 -7.95 13.59 -13.66
CA GLY A 251 -6.79 13.69 -14.54
C GLY A 251 -5.52 14.22 -13.89
N LYS A 252 -5.46 14.36 -12.54
CA LYS A 252 -4.21 14.68 -11.86
C LYS A 252 -3.34 13.44 -11.74
N SER A 253 -2.05 13.59 -11.94
CA SER A 253 -1.09 12.52 -11.63
C SER A 253 -0.88 12.38 -10.11
N ALA A 254 -0.44 11.22 -9.65
CA ALA A 254 -0.06 10.98 -8.25
C ALA A 254 0.96 12.02 -7.74
N ALA A 255 1.97 12.37 -8.55
CA ALA A 255 2.95 13.39 -8.21
C ALA A 255 2.33 14.79 -8.04
N GLN A 256 1.36 15.16 -8.88
CA GLN A 256 0.64 16.43 -8.74
C GLN A 256 -0.20 16.46 -7.46
N VAL A 257 -0.88 15.35 -7.14
CA VAL A 257 -1.65 15.24 -5.89
C VAL A 257 -0.72 15.31 -4.68
N GLN A 258 0.41 14.63 -4.71
CA GLN A 258 1.40 14.68 -3.64
C GLN A 258 1.96 16.10 -3.43
N THR A 259 2.30 16.80 -4.50
CA THR A 259 2.74 18.20 -4.46
C THR A 259 1.65 19.11 -3.90
N LEU A 260 0.40 18.90 -4.30
CA LEU A 260 -0.75 19.64 -3.77
C LEU A 260 -0.89 19.45 -2.26
N ILE A 261 -0.76 18.22 -1.77
CA ILE A 261 -0.81 17.90 -0.34
C ILE A 261 0.34 18.61 0.40
N TYR A 262 1.57 18.52 -0.08
CA TYR A 262 2.71 19.19 0.55
C TYR A 262 2.53 20.69 0.67
N ASN A 263 2.08 21.34 -0.40
CA ASN A 263 1.89 22.79 -0.46
C ASN A 263 0.74 23.30 0.44
N ASN A 264 -0.17 22.41 0.85
CA ASN A 264 -1.33 22.75 1.68
C ASN A 264 -1.31 22.03 3.03
N THR A 265 -0.12 21.57 3.46
CA THR A 265 0.08 20.95 4.78
C THR A 265 0.48 22.03 5.79
N HIS A 266 -0.23 22.09 6.91
CA HIS A 266 -0.05 23.06 7.96
C HIS A 266 -0.05 22.39 9.34
N SER A 267 0.49 23.08 10.36
CA SER A 267 0.55 22.61 11.75
C SER A 267 0.19 23.73 12.73
N GLY A 268 -0.12 23.36 13.98
CA GLY A 268 -0.38 24.28 15.07
C GLY A 268 -1.43 25.35 14.77
N LEU A 269 -1.21 26.59 15.18
CA LEU A 269 -2.17 27.68 15.00
C LEU A 269 -2.47 27.99 13.53
N THR A 270 -1.51 27.86 12.64
CA THR A 270 -1.71 28.06 11.20
C THR A 270 -2.70 27.03 10.64
N ALA A 271 -2.59 25.78 11.07
CA ALA A 271 -3.56 24.74 10.67
C ALA A 271 -4.98 25.08 11.17
N LEU A 272 -5.12 25.46 12.46
CA LEU A 272 -6.45 25.84 13.02
C LEU A 272 -7.08 27.01 12.28
N GLN A 273 -6.28 28.05 11.95
CA GLN A 273 -6.75 29.20 11.17
C GLN A 273 -7.23 28.78 9.77
N ASN A 274 -6.43 27.95 9.08
CA ASN A 274 -6.78 27.48 7.74
C ASN A 274 -7.99 26.54 7.75
N ILE A 275 -8.14 25.66 8.77
CA ILE A 275 -9.34 24.84 8.96
C ILE A 275 -10.56 25.74 9.14
N ASN A 276 -10.45 26.80 9.95
CA ASN A 276 -11.56 27.74 10.16
C ASN A 276 -11.99 28.46 8.88
N ASN A 277 -11.04 28.79 8.00
CA ASN A 277 -11.31 29.40 6.70
C ASN A 277 -11.87 28.39 5.69
N TRP A 278 -11.45 27.12 5.78
CA TRP A 278 -11.86 26.05 4.87
C TRP A 278 -13.27 25.51 5.17
N LYS A 279 -13.64 25.36 6.45
CA LYS A 279 -14.95 24.81 6.85
C LYS A 279 -16.13 25.68 6.36
N ARG A 280 -17.27 25.02 6.11
CA ARG A 280 -18.54 25.62 5.62
C ARG A 280 -19.72 25.27 6.52
N ILE A 281 -19.47 25.12 7.82
CA ILE A 281 -20.44 24.82 8.89
C ILE A 281 -20.57 26.02 9.82
#